data_1664bd2bd11419b131e0a77e0da85e71
#
_entry.id   1664bd2bd11419b131e0a77e0da85e71
#
_cell.length_a   1.000
_cell.length_b   1.000
_cell.length_c   1.000
_cell.angle_alpha   90.00
_cell.angle_beta   90.00
_cell.angle_gamma   90.00
#
_symmetry.space_group_name_H-M   'P 1'
#
loop_
_entity.id
_entity.type
_entity.pdbx_description
1 polymer ?
#
loop_
_entity_poly.entity_id
_entity_poly.type
_entity_poly.pdbx_seq_one_letter_code
_entity_poly.pdbx_strand_id
1 'polypeptide(L)'
;MTTTGTTLIIGATGTTGSRTAAQLTAAGHRVKAAGRRATPVAGAEPVPFDWYDPATHAAALDGVDRVYLIPPLGDPDPAAAMLPFLHQACSAGVHRAVLLSSSAIPEGGPAVGTVHQALPDLFGQWAVLRPSWFMQNFTGTHAHARSIRDEGIIWTAAESGRVGFVDAEDIAAVAVRALTDEQAPNTDLVLTGPETLSHDDIAAVITEVTGRPVVHRRLPYEQMRDRLTTQVPVEFAAMLADMDRAIARGAEDRTTDAVHRLTGRPPRTFRALLDGEMRCSS
;
A
#
# COMPACT_ATOMS: atom_id res chain seq x y z
N MET A 1 9.57 12.01 -29.98
CA MET A 1 9.71 10.75 -29.22
C MET A 1 9.94 11.18 -27.77
N THR A 2 8.92 11.16 -26.94
CA THR A 2 9.07 11.36 -25.50
C THR A 2 9.88 10.17 -24.98
N THR A 3 11.10 10.41 -24.53
CA THR A 3 11.90 9.39 -23.83
C THR A 3 11.09 8.94 -22.60
N THR A 4 10.57 7.73 -22.66
CA THR A 4 9.91 7.12 -21.50
C THR A 4 10.96 6.96 -20.41
N GLY A 5 10.93 7.83 -19.40
CA GLY A 5 11.87 7.80 -18.28
C GLY A 5 11.82 6.46 -17.54
N THR A 6 12.88 6.12 -16.82
CA THR A 6 12.98 4.89 -16.04
C THR A 6 12.40 5.11 -14.64
N THR A 7 11.52 4.21 -14.21
CA THR A 7 10.94 4.23 -12.87
C THR A 7 11.55 3.15 -11.98
N LEU A 8 12.13 3.53 -10.85
CA LEU A 8 12.54 2.62 -9.79
C LEU A 8 11.36 2.31 -8.88
N ILE A 9 11.06 1.02 -8.68
CA ILE A 9 10.01 0.57 -7.76
C ILE A 9 10.68 -0.16 -6.59
N ILE A 10 10.72 0.49 -5.45
CA ILE A 10 11.21 -0.14 -4.21
C ILE A 10 10.11 -1.04 -3.65
N GLY A 11 10.47 -2.28 -3.27
CA GLY A 11 9.48 -3.28 -2.85
C GLY A 11 8.65 -3.85 -4.01
N ALA A 12 9.24 -4.00 -5.20
CA ALA A 12 8.59 -4.43 -6.43
C ALA A 12 7.92 -5.82 -6.39
N THR A 13 8.19 -6.63 -5.38
CA THR A 13 7.55 -7.94 -5.16
C THR A 13 6.40 -7.89 -4.13
N GLY A 14 6.17 -6.73 -3.52
CA GLY A 14 5.09 -6.53 -2.55
C GLY A 14 3.73 -6.27 -3.19
N THR A 15 2.70 -6.13 -2.34
CA THR A 15 1.29 -6.03 -2.77
C THR A 15 1.02 -4.92 -3.79
N THR A 16 1.49 -3.69 -3.54
CA THR A 16 1.30 -2.57 -4.48
C THR A 16 2.44 -2.48 -5.48
N GLY A 17 3.69 -2.77 -5.06
CA GLY A 17 4.87 -2.67 -5.93
C GLY A 17 4.80 -3.58 -7.15
N SER A 18 4.39 -4.84 -6.98
CA SER A 18 4.26 -5.79 -8.09
C SER A 18 3.20 -5.36 -9.11
N ARG A 19 2.06 -4.85 -8.62
CA ARG A 19 0.98 -4.34 -9.46
C ARG A 19 1.38 -3.07 -10.21
N THR A 20 2.06 -2.15 -9.52
CA THR A 20 2.58 -0.93 -10.14
C THR A 20 3.61 -1.26 -11.22
N ALA A 21 4.54 -2.21 -10.96
CA ALA A 21 5.51 -2.68 -11.94
C ALA A 21 4.82 -3.30 -13.16
N ALA A 22 3.85 -4.19 -12.95
CA ALA A 22 3.10 -4.83 -14.03
C ALA A 22 2.34 -3.81 -14.90
N GLN A 23 1.66 -2.84 -14.28
CA GLN A 23 0.91 -1.81 -15.01
C GLN A 23 1.84 -0.88 -15.79
N LEU A 24 2.99 -0.47 -15.22
CA LEU A 24 3.98 0.36 -15.92
C LEU A 24 4.61 -0.38 -17.11
N THR A 25 5.00 -1.64 -16.92
CA THR A 25 5.59 -2.43 -18.01
C THR A 25 4.60 -2.71 -19.13
N ALA A 26 3.32 -3.00 -18.78
CA ALA A 26 2.25 -3.16 -19.77
C ALA A 26 1.97 -1.86 -20.57
N ALA A 27 2.20 -0.69 -19.95
CA ALA A 27 2.11 0.61 -20.61
C ALA A 27 3.40 1.00 -21.39
N GLY A 28 4.41 0.14 -21.45
CA GLY A 28 5.64 0.35 -22.19
C GLY A 28 6.70 1.21 -21.48
N HIS A 29 6.54 1.46 -20.17
CA HIS A 29 7.55 2.18 -19.39
C HIS A 29 8.71 1.26 -18.98
N ARG A 30 9.91 1.84 -18.88
CA ARG A 30 11.08 1.15 -18.33
C ARG A 30 10.99 1.12 -16.81
N VAL A 31 11.14 -0.07 -16.23
CA VAL A 31 11.01 -0.30 -14.78
C VAL A 31 12.25 -1.01 -14.26
N LYS A 32 12.83 -0.47 -13.17
CA LYS A 32 13.77 -1.16 -12.30
C LYS A 32 13.01 -1.69 -11.08
N ALA A 33 13.01 -3.02 -10.92
CA ALA A 33 12.34 -3.72 -9.83
C ALA A 33 13.32 -3.92 -8.66
N ALA A 34 13.21 -3.06 -7.65
CA ALA A 34 14.15 -3.01 -6.54
C ALA A 34 13.69 -3.86 -5.35
N GLY A 35 14.62 -4.64 -4.81
CA GLY A 35 14.41 -5.45 -3.61
C GLY A 35 15.67 -6.15 -3.15
N ARG A 36 15.70 -6.60 -1.91
CA ARG A 36 16.89 -7.20 -1.27
C ARG A 36 17.49 -8.40 -2.02
N ARG A 37 16.68 -9.17 -2.71
CA ARG A 37 17.10 -10.36 -3.47
C ARG A 37 17.12 -10.15 -4.99
N ALA A 38 16.87 -8.93 -5.46
CA ALA A 38 16.74 -8.63 -6.89
C ALA A 38 15.86 -9.67 -7.63
N THR A 39 14.71 -10.00 -7.03
CA THR A 39 13.81 -11.03 -7.57
C THR A 39 13.27 -10.57 -8.94
N PRO A 40 13.33 -11.41 -9.99
CA PRO A 40 12.81 -11.08 -11.30
C PRO A 40 11.32 -10.72 -11.24
N VAL A 41 10.97 -9.62 -11.91
CA VAL A 41 9.59 -9.18 -12.15
C VAL A 41 9.43 -9.07 -13.67
N ALA A 42 8.35 -9.63 -14.20
CA ALA A 42 8.14 -9.70 -15.65
C ALA A 42 8.19 -8.30 -16.31
N GLY A 43 9.03 -8.16 -17.32
CA GLY A 43 9.21 -6.91 -18.07
C GLY A 43 9.98 -5.81 -17.33
N ALA A 44 10.51 -6.06 -16.14
CA ALA A 44 11.29 -5.11 -15.36
C ALA A 44 12.73 -5.61 -15.14
N GLU A 45 13.68 -4.68 -15.05
CA GLU A 45 15.07 -4.95 -14.71
C GLU A 45 15.20 -5.18 -13.20
N PRO A 46 15.62 -6.37 -12.72
CA PRO A 46 15.82 -6.60 -11.30
C PRO A 46 17.09 -5.89 -10.81
N VAL A 47 16.96 -5.15 -9.70
CA VAL A 47 18.11 -4.48 -9.06
C VAL A 47 18.16 -4.77 -7.57
N PRO A 48 19.33 -5.03 -6.97
CA PRO A 48 19.46 -5.17 -5.54
C PRO A 48 19.22 -3.81 -4.85
N PHE A 49 18.44 -3.82 -3.79
CA PHE A 49 18.18 -2.64 -2.98
C PHE A 49 17.82 -3.04 -1.54
N ASP A 50 18.48 -2.43 -0.59
CA ASP A 50 18.12 -2.50 0.83
C ASP A 50 18.15 -1.11 1.44
N TRP A 51 17.08 -0.71 2.15
CA TRP A 51 17.01 0.56 2.85
C TRP A 51 18.17 0.78 3.84
N TYR A 52 18.70 -0.30 4.41
CA TYR A 52 19.73 -0.29 5.44
C TYR A 52 21.14 -0.57 4.89
N ASP A 53 21.30 -0.77 3.57
CA ASP A 53 22.59 -0.92 2.90
C ASP A 53 22.79 0.16 1.84
N PRO A 54 23.40 1.30 2.20
CA PRO A 54 23.66 2.40 1.27
C PRO A 54 24.51 2.02 0.04
N ALA A 55 25.28 0.92 0.12
CA ALA A 55 26.09 0.47 -1.01
C ALA A 55 25.21 0.02 -2.20
N THR A 56 23.94 -0.36 -1.94
CA THR A 56 22.98 -0.76 -2.98
C THR A 56 22.30 0.43 -3.69
N HIS A 57 22.33 1.61 -3.09
CA HIS A 57 21.52 2.74 -3.53
C HIS A 57 21.98 3.34 -4.87
N ALA A 58 23.28 3.56 -5.03
CA ALA A 58 23.81 4.22 -6.23
C ALA A 58 23.50 3.42 -7.51
N ALA A 59 23.70 2.10 -7.50
CA ALA A 59 23.40 1.23 -8.63
C ALA A 59 21.89 1.18 -8.94
N ALA A 60 21.03 1.20 -7.90
CA ALA A 60 19.60 1.24 -8.08
C ALA A 60 19.14 2.56 -8.74
N LEU A 61 19.78 3.68 -8.43
CA LEU A 61 19.44 5.01 -8.94
C LEU A 61 20.02 5.32 -10.34
N ASP A 62 20.92 4.52 -10.86
CA ASP A 62 21.55 4.77 -12.15
C ASP A 62 20.52 4.83 -13.28
N GLY A 63 20.46 5.98 -13.98
CA GLY A 63 19.53 6.25 -15.09
C GLY A 63 18.04 6.28 -14.70
N VAL A 64 17.73 6.53 -13.43
CA VAL A 64 16.36 6.61 -12.90
C VAL A 64 15.86 8.06 -12.89
N ASP A 65 14.64 8.26 -13.40
CA ASP A 65 13.97 9.56 -13.46
C ASP A 65 12.91 9.71 -12.35
N ARG A 66 12.31 8.58 -11.94
CA ARG A 66 11.15 8.55 -11.02
C ARG A 66 11.29 7.40 -10.04
N VAL A 67 10.73 7.57 -8.84
CA VAL A 67 10.77 6.53 -7.81
C VAL A 67 9.41 6.31 -7.15
N TYR A 68 9.03 5.04 -7.01
CA TYR A 68 7.93 4.61 -6.15
C TYR A 68 8.50 4.08 -4.85
N LEU A 69 8.18 4.77 -3.76
CA LEU A 69 8.75 4.56 -2.43
C LEU A 69 7.80 3.71 -1.58
N ILE A 70 8.15 2.45 -1.35
CA ILE A 70 7.52 1.62 -0.32
C ILE A 70 8.45 1.61 0.89
N PRO A 71 8.00 2.14 2.04
CA PRO A 71 8.84 2.24 3.23
C PRO A 71 9.21 0.86 3.79
N PRO A 72 10.29 0.76 4.59
CA PRO A 72 10.61 -0.46 5.33
C PRO A 72 9.50 -0.79 6.32
N LEU A 73 8.92 -1.98 6.19
CA LEU A 73 7.80 -2.42 7.04
C LEU A 73 8.31 -2.75 8.45
N GLY A 74 7.59 -2.26 9.44
CA GLY A 74 7.87 -2.54 10.85
C GLY A 74 8.98 -1.69 11.46
N ASP A 75 9.56 -0.75 10.71
CA ASP A 75 10.50 0.23 11.23
C ASP A 75 9.73 1.36 11.95
N PRO A 76 10.04 1.64 13.21
CA PRO A 76 9.42 2.75 13.94
C PRO A 76 9.88 4.13 13.45
N ASP A 77 11.07 4.21 12.86
CA ASP A 77 11.65 5.46 12.30
C ASP A 77 12.18 5.24 10.86
N PRO A 78 11.30 5.00 9.88
CA PRO A 78 11.70 4.82 8.50
C PRO A 78 12.38 6.07 7.90
N ALA A 79 12.15 7.26 8.47
CA ALA A 79 12.74 8.50 7.99
C ALA A 79 14.28 8.49 8.08
N ALA A 80 14.85 7.86 9.11
CA ALA A 80 16.29 7.73 9.27
C ALA A 80 16.97 7.00 8.08
N ALA A 81 16.32 6.00 7.50
CA ALA A 81 16.81 5.29 6.32
C ALA A 81 16.40 5.97 5.01
N MET A 82 15.19 6.51 4.94
CA MET A 82 14.62 7.03 3.70
C MET A 82 15.16 8.41 3.31
N LEU A 83 15.31 9.34 4.25
CA LEU A 83 15.73 10.72 3.92
C LEU A 83 17.13 10.79 3.28
N PRO A 84 18.16 10.07 3.78
CA PRO A 84 19.47 10.03 3.09
C PRO A 84 19.37 9.51 1.66
N PHE A 85 18.57 8.46 1.43
CA PHE A 85 18.34 7.94 0.08
C PHE A 85 17.63 8.96 -0.82
N LEU A 86 16.65 9.70 -0.32
CA LEU A 86 15.92 10.72 -1.09
C LEU A 86 16.86 11.87 -1.51
N HIS A 87 17.75 12.33 -0.65
CA HIS A 87 18.79 13.30 -1.00
C HIS A 87 19.73 12.76 -2.09
N GLN A 88 20.13 11.49 -1.99
CA GLN A 88 20.93 10.84 -3.03
C GLN A 88 20.17 10.72 -4.34
N ALA A 89 18.88 10.36 -4.32
CA ALA A 89 18.03 10.28 -5.49
C ALA A 89 17.91 11.63 -6.22
N CYS A 90 17.68 12.74 -5.47
CA CYS A 90 17.69 14.08 -6.03
C CYS A 90 19.03 14.41 -6.69
N SER A 91 20.15 14.09 -6.02
CA SER A 91 21.50 14.34 -6.54
C SER A 91 21.81 13.49 -7.78
N ALA A 92 21.21 12.32 -7.91
CA ALA A 92 21.30 11.44 -9.09
C ALA A 92 20.39 11.85 -10.26
N GLY A 93 19.56 12.91 -10.11
CA GLY A 93 18.69 13.43 -11.15
C GLY A 93 17.26 12.88 -11.13
N VAL A 94 16.87 12.13 -10.10
CA VAL A 94 15.46 11.76 -9.91
C VAL A 94 14.66 13.03 -9.65
N HIS A 95 13.66 13.29 -10.46
CA HIS A 95 12.86 14.51 -10.38
C HIS A 95 11.42 14.28 -9.88
N ARG A 96 10.99 13.00 -9.78
CA ARG A 96 9.63 12.67 -9.32
C ARG A 96 9.66 11.53 -8.29
N ALA A 97 8.94 11.73 -7.18
CA ALA A 97 8.79 10.72 -6.12
C ALA A 97 7.32 10.49 -5.76
N VAL A 98 6.93 9.23 -5.65
CA VAL A 98 5.60 8.82 -5.18
C VAL A 98 5.77 7.94 -3.95
N LEU A 99 5.26 8.38 -2.81
CA LEU A 99 5.35 7.67 -1.54
C LEU A 99 4.07 6.89 -1.26
N LEU A 100 4.20 5.62 -0.89
CA LEU A 100 3.12 4.86 -0.27
C LEU A 100 3.13 5.12 1.23
N SER A 101 2.06 5.69 1.74
CA SER A 101 1.80 5.95 3.16
C SER A 101 0.50 5.23 3.60
N SER A 102 -0.25 5.80 4.53
CA SER A 102 -1.54 5.31 5.02
C SER A 102 -2.48 6.48 5.32
N SER A 103 -3.79 6.27 5.20
CA SER A 103 -4.82 7.23 5.61
C SER A 103 -4.67 7.65 7.09
N ALA A 104 -4.18 6.74 7.93
CA ALA A 104 -3.99 6.96 9.36
C ALA A 104 -2.74 7.79 9.71
N ILE A 105 -1.83 8.05 8.74
CA ILE A 105 -0.57 8.78 8.98
C ILE A 105 -0.68 10.19 8.38
N PRO A 106 -0.80 11.24 9.20
CA PRO A 106 -0.78 12.61 8.71
C PRO A 106 0.63 13.06 8.29
N GLU A 107 0.70 14.13 7.52
CA GLU A 107 1.95 14.83 7.24
C GLU A 107 2.63 15.26 8.54
N GLY A 108 3.96 15.07 8.63
CA GLY A 108 4.73 15.34 9.85
C GLY A 108 4.44 14.40 11.02
N GLY A 109 3.52 13.44 10.86
CA GLY A 109 3.17 12.45 11.88
C GLY A 109 4.22 11.33 12.02
N PRO A 110 3.91 10.29 12.80
CA PRO A 110 4.84 9.19 13.06
C PRO A 110 5.16 8.39 11.78
N ALA A 111 6.13 7.49 11.88
CA ALA A 111 6.58 6.63 10.79
C ALA A 111 6.95 7.46 9.53
N VAL A 112 6.26 7.25 8.41
CA VAL A 112 6.56 7.97 7.15
C VAL A 112 5.98 9.38 7.05
N GLY A 113 5.32 9.88 8.09
CA GLY A 113 4.78 11.25 8.10
C GLY A 113 5.87 12.32 7.95
N THR A 114 7.05 12.12 8.55
CA THR A 114 8.22 12.99 8.38
C THR A 114 8.76 12.94 6.94
N VAL A 115 8.75 11.74 6.30
CA VAL A 115 9.13 11.61 4.89
C VAL A 115 8.14 12.32 3.99
N HIS A 116 6.83 12.20 4.28
CA HIS A 116 5.79 12.93 3.57
C HIS A 116 6.06 14.45 3.60
N GLN A 117 6.32 15.00 4.78
CA GLN A 117 6.60 16.43 4.97
C GLN A 117 7.82 16.91 4.18
N ALA A 118 8.83 16.05 3.99
CA ALA A 118 10.06 16.42 3.29
C ALA A 118 9.95 16.36 1.76
N LEU A 119 8.98 15.63 1.19
CA LEU A 119 8.88 15.43 -0.26
C LEU A 119 8.75 16.72 -1.08
N PRO A 120 7.91 17.70 -0.69
CA PRO A 120 7.76 18.96 -1.44
C PRO A 120 9.05 19.77 -1.57
N ASP A 121 9.91 19.71 -0.55
CA ASP A 121 11.19 20.41 -0.54
C ASP A 121 12.28 19.71 -1.37
N LEU A 122 12.15 18.39 -1.54
CA LEU A 122 13.13 17.56 -2.23
C LEU A 122 12.82 17.38 -3.71
N PHE A 123 11.54 17.28 -4.07
CA PHE A 123 11.13 16.97 -5.44
C PHE A 123 10.15 17.99 -6.01
N GLY A 124 10.44 18.52 -7.19
CA GLY A 124 9.51 19.39 -7.91
C GLY A 124 8.22 18.68 -8.35
N GLN A 125 8.22 17.36 -8.41
CA GLN A 125 7.08 16.53 -8.74
C GLN A 125 6.96 15.38 -7.72
N TRP A 126 5.81 15.33 -7.04
CA TRP A 126 5.63 14.35 -5.97
C TRP A 126 4.15 13.96 -5.78
N ALA A 127 3.94 12.85 -5.10
CA ALA A 127 2.64 12.48 -4.55
C ALA A 127 2.81 11.60 -3.32
N VAL A 128 1.87 11.68 -2.39
CA VAL A 128 1.79 10.75 -1.26
C VAL A 128 0.47 10.01 -1.34
N LEU A 129 0.55 8.71 -1.59
CA LEU A 129 -0.63 7.85 -1.61
C LEU A 129 -0.92 7.39 -0.18
N ARG A 130 -2.10 7.75 0.31
CA ARG A 130 -2.57 7.42 1.66
C ARG A 130 -3.78 6.48 1.57
N PRO A 131 -3.57 5.21 1.17
CA PRO A 131 -4.66 4.26 1.13
C PRO A 131 -5.22 4.00 2.52
N SER A 132 -6.51 3.73 2.57
CA SER A 132 -7.14 3.11 3.71
C SER A 132 -6.73 1.63 3.79
N TRP A 133 -7.51 0.78 4.43
CA TRP A 133 -7.18 -0.64 4.56
C TRP A 133 -7.34 -1.40 3.24
N PHE A 134 -6.38 -2.28 2.94
CA PHE A 134 -6.36 -3.04 1.69
C PHE A 134 -7.39 -4.18 1.71
N MET A 135 -8.12 -4.32 0.63
CA MET A 135 -9.00 -5.48 0.41
C MET A 135 -8.21 -6.81 0.43
N GLN A 136 -6.94 -6.80 0.02
CA GLN A 136 -6.03 -7.95 0.03
C GLN A 136 -5.70 -8.46 1.44
N ASN A 137 -6.04 -7.73 2.48
CA ASN A 137 -5.93 -8.23 3.85
C ASN A 137 -6.85 -9.45 4.09
N PHE A 138 -7.90 -9.61 3.30
CA PHE A 138 -8.85 -10.72 3.42
C PHE A 138 -8.62 -11.87 2.43
N THR A 139 -7.78 -11.69 1.41
CA THR A 139 -7.57 -12.69 0.35
C THR A 139 -6.11 -13.15 0.23
N GLY A 140 -5.16 -12.29 0.56
CA GLY A 140 -3.72 -12.54 0.44
C GLY A 140 -3.10 -13.39 1.54
N THR A 141 -1.94 -12.96 2.04
CA THR A 141 -1.17 -13.65 3.10
C THR A 141 -1.30 -13.01 4.48
N HIS A 142 -2.14 -12.00 4.61
CA HIS A 142 -2.39 -11.28 5.86
C HIS A 142 -3.00 -12.19 6.94
N ALA A 143 -2.92 -11.79 8.21
CA ALA A 143 -3.48 -12.54 9.33
C ALA A 143 -4.98 -12.80 9.19
N HIS A 144 -5.75 -11.82 8.69
CA HIS A 144 -7.18 -12.02 8.41
C HIS A 144 -7.42 -13.08 7.35
N ALA A 145 -6.69 -13.05 6.23
CA ALA A 145 -6.83 -14.05 5.19
C ALA A 145 -6.49 -15.46 5.69
N ARG A 146 -5.49 -15.60 6.58
CA ARG A 146 -5.17 -16.89 7.22
C ARG A 146 -6.31 -17.37 8.12
N SER A 147 -6.79 -16.53 9.05
CA SER A 147 -7.86 -16.94 9.96
C SER A 147 -9.17 -17.24 9.22
N ILE A 148 -9.45 -16.55 8.10
CA ILE A 148 -10.58 -16.88 7.21
C ILE A 148 -10.41 -18.29 6.63
N ARG A 149 -9.24 -18.63 6.10
CA ARG A 149 -8.99 -19.96 5.52
C ARG A 149 -9.02 -21.08 6.54
N ASP A 150 -8.42 -20.84 7.70
CA ASP A 150 -8.17 -21.87 8.72
C ASP A 150 -9.36 -22.04 9.66
N GLU A 151 -10.02 -20.96 10.04
CA GLU A 151 -11.05 -20.92 11.07
C GLU A 151 -12.43 -20.46 10.56
N GLY A 152 -12.51 -19.81 9.37
CA GLY A 152 -13.73 -19.11 8.91
C GLY A 152 -14.04 -17.86 9.73
N ILE A 153 -13.05 -17.21 10.34
CA ILE A 153 -13.26 -16.12 11.28
C ILE A 153 -12.40 -14.91 10.92
N ILE A 154 -12.99 -13.72 11.03
CA ILE A 154 -12.27 -12.43 11.06
C ILE A 154 -12.26 -11.95 12.50
N TRP A 155 -11.07 -11.78 13.07
CA TRP A 155 -10.90 -11.28 14.45
C TRP A 155 -10.50 -9.81 14.42
N THR A 156 -11.24 -8.92 15.10
CA THR A 156 -10.87 -7.50 15.27
C THR A 156 -11.41 -6.92 16.59
N ALA A 157 -10.86 -5.76 17.00
CA ALA A 157 -11.43 -4.91 18.01
C ALA A 157 -12.16 -3.68 17.41
N ALA A 158 -12.47 -3.73 16.10
CA ALA A 158 -13.11 -2.64 15.35
C ALA A 158 -14.64 -2.55 15.57
N GLU A 159 -15.22 -3.42 16.38
CA GLU A 159 -16.66 -3.46 16.68
C GLU A 159 -17.51 -3.47 15.38
N SER A 160 -18.41 -2.48 15.22
CA SER A 160 -19.22 -2.26 14.01
C SER A 160 -18.63 -1.14 13.12
N GLY A 161 -17.42 -0.70 13.41
CA GLY A 161 -16.76 0.37 12.64
C GLY A 161 -16.61 0.01 11.17
N ARG A 162 -16.69 1.04 10.33
CA ARG A 162 -16.69 0.89 8.87
C ARG A 162 -15.40 1.46 8.29
N VAL A 163 -14.98 0.91 7.16
CA VAL A 163 -13.73 1.29 6.47
C VAL A 163 -14.00 1.35 4.98
N GLY A 164 -13.47 2.37 4.31
CA GLY A 164 -13.46 2.46 2.85
C GLY A 164 -12.35 1.58 2.27
N PHE A 165 -12.45 0.24 2.39
CA PHE A 165 -11.42 -0.68 1.91
C PHE A 165 -11.11 -0.46 0.44
N VAL A 166 -9.81 -0.44 0.08
CA VAL A 166 -9.33 -0.16 -1.26
C VAL A 166 -8.60 -1.36 -1.88
N ASP A 167 -8.82 -1.60 -3.16
CA ASP A 167 -8.10 -2.64 -3.92
C ASP A 167 -6.68 -2.17 -4.22
N ALA A 168 -5.69 -3.04 -4.02
CA ALA A 168 -4.30 -2.77 -4.36
C ALA A 168 -4.08 -2.50 -5.87
N GLU A 169 -4.95 -3.00 -6.75
CA GLU A 169 -4.94 -2.65 -8.18
C GLU A 169 -5.29 -1.18 -8.41
N ASP A 170 -6.21 -0.62 -7.62
CA ASP A 170 -6.57 0.79 -7.70
C ASP A 170 -5.48 1.69 -7.14
N ILE A 171 -4.83 1.26 -6.05
CA ILE A 171 -3.65 1.95 -5.51
C ILE A 171 -2.53 2.00 -6.55
N ALA A 172 -2.25 0.86 -7.20
CA ALA A 172 -1.24 0.77 -8.26
C ALA A 172 -1.61 1.64 -9.47
N ALA A 173 -2.87 1.66 -9.88
CA ALA A 173 -3.32 2.51 -10.97
C ALA A 173 -3.11 4.00 -10.67
N VAL A 174 -3.42 4.45 -9.45
CA VAL A 174 -3.13 5.81 -9.00
C VAL A 174 -1.62 6.08 -8.95
N ALA A 175 -0.81 5.12 -8.46
CA ALA A 175 0.65 5.23 -8.46
C ALA A 175 1.20 5.42 -9.88
N VAL A 176 0.71 4.63 -10.85
CA VAL A 176 1.09 4.75 -12.26
C VAL A 176 0.78 6.15 -12.79
N ARG A 177 -0.44 6.66 -12.55
CA ARG A 177 -0.82 8.01 -12.98
C ARG A 177 0.06 9.07 -12.32
N ALA A 178 0.27 8.99 -11.01
CA ALA A 178 1.14 9.91 -10.28
C ALA A 178 2.60 9.89 -10.77
N LEU A 179 3.08 8.74 -11.23
CA LEU A 179 4.43 8.57 -11.78
C LEU A 179 4.55 9.03 -13.23
N THR A 180 3.51 8.91 -14.06
CA THR A 180 3.63 9.01 -15.53
C THR A 180 2.90 10.16 -16.17
N ASP A 181 1.88 10.73 -15.54
CA ASP A 181 1.16 11.89 -16.09
C ASP A 181 2.11 13.06 -16.24
N GLU A 182 1.83 13.94 -17.20
CA GLU A 182 2.66 15.10 -17.51
C GLU A 182 2.92 15.97 -16.26
N GLN A 183 1.89 16.16 -15.46
CA GLN A 183 1.99 16.86 -14.18
C GLN A 183 1.73 15.89 -13.03
N ALA A 184 2.64 15.88 -12.05
CA ALA A 184 2.42 15.13 -10.82
C ALA A 184 1.30 15.80 -10.00
N PRO A 185 0.58 15.04 -9.16
CA PRO A 185 -0.47 15.61 -8.29
C PRO A 185 0.02 16.71 -7.34
N ASN A 186 1.28 16.67 -6.90
CA ASN A 186 1.91 17.55 -5.91
C ASN A 186 1.04 17.75 -4.65
N THR A 187 0.47 16.67 -4.19
CA THR A 187 -0.40 16.59 -3.00
C THR A 187 -0.41 15.16 -2.43
N ASP A 188 -0.97 15.02 -1.25
CA ASP A 188 -1.36 13.73 -0.71
C ASP A 188 -2.77 13.32 -1.19
N LEU A 189 -2.99 12.03 -1.28
CA LEU A 189 -4.19 11.43 -1.85
C LEU A 189 -4.69 10.31 -0.93
N VAL A 190 -5.78 10.55 -0.21
CA VAL A 190 -6.46 9.49 0.53
C VAL A 190 -7.22 8.61 -0.46
N LEU A 191 -6.84 7.33 -0.53
CA LEU A 191 -7.39 6.36 -1.46
C LEU A 191 -8.33 5.41 -0.74
N THR A 192 -9.56 5.31 -1.21
CA THR A 192 -10.59 4.41 -0.68
C THR A 192 -11.26 3.62 -1.79
N GLY A 193 -11.94 2.55 -1.42
CA GLY A 193 -12.91 1.92 -2.28
C GLY A 193 -14.18 2.78 -2.47
N PRO A 194 -15.17 2.27 -3.20
CA PRO A 194 -16.37 3.02 -3.56
C PRO A 194 -17.38 3.12 -2.42
N GLU A 195 -17.23 2.33 -1.38
CA GLU A 195 -18.15 2.20 -0.25
C GLU A 195 -17.41 1.94 1.05
N THR A 196 -18.02 2.26 2.18
CA THR A 196 -17.52 1.84 3.48
C THR A 196 -18.19 0.54 3.91
N LEU A 197 -17.37 -0.42 4.39
CA LEU A 197 -17.82 -1.75 4.83
C LEU A 197 -17.34 -2.01 6.26
N SER A 198 -18.20 -2.64 7.06
CA SER A 198 -17.79 -3.23 8.33
C SER A 198 -17.12 -4.60 8.10
N HIS A 199 -16.47 -5.15 9.11
CA HIS A 199 -15.94 -6.51 9.04
C HIS A 199 -17.05 -7.57 8.97
N ASP A 200 -18.25 -7.26 9.45
CA ASP A 200 -19.44 -8.11 9.27
C ASP A 200 -19.88 -8.13 7.79
N ASP A 201 -19.88 -6.96 7.11
CA ASP A 201 -20.19 -6.88 5.68
C ASP A 201 -19.16 -7.66 4.85
N ILE A 202 -17.87 -7.54 5.17
CA ILE A 202 -16.79 -8.30 4.54
C ILE A 202 -17.01 -9.82 4.71
N ALA A 203 -17.31 -10.27 5.93
CA ALA A 203 -17.58 -11.69 6.21
C ALA A 203 -18.79 -12.21 5.43
N ALA A 204 -19.85 -11.41 5.33
CA ALA A 204 -21.05 -11.74 4.56
C ALA A 204 -20.75 -11.88 3.05
N VAL A 205 -20.00 -10.92 2.47
CA VAL A 205 -19.62 -10.97 1.05
C VAL A 205 -18.73 -12.19 0.76
N ILE A 206 -17.76 -12.50 1.63
CA ILE A 206 -16.91 -13.70 1.45
C ILE A 206 -17.77 -14.96 1.50
N THR A 207 -18.68 -15.07 2.48
CA THR A 207 -19.59 -16.23 2.59
C THR A 207 -20.43 -16.42 1.33
N GLU A 208 -21.02 -15.34 0.84
CA GLU A 208 -21.87 -15.37 -0.35
C GLU A 208 -21.11 -15.79 -1.60
N VAL A 209 -19.93 -15.20 -1.84
CA VAL A 209 -19.13 -15.46 -3.06
C VAL A 209 -18.48 -16.84 -3.03
N THR A 210 -17.97 -17.28 -1.86
CA THR A 210 -17.22 -18.54 -1.77
C THR A 210 -18.08 -19.75 -1.38
N GLY A 211 -19.29 -19.54 -0.89
CA GLY A 211 -20.15 -20.57 -0.31
C GLY A 211 -19.64 -21.15 1.03
N ARG A 212 -18.54 -20.65 1.57
CA ARG A 212 -17.97 -21.08 2.86
C ARG A 212 -18.35 -20.07 3.95
N PRO A 213 -18.94 -20.52 5.07
CA PRO A 213 -19.31 -19.61 6.15
C PRO A 213 -18.09 -18.88 6.72
N VAL A 214 -18.16 -17.55 6.77
CA VAL A 214 -17.20 -16.68 7.43
C VAL A 214 -17.94 -15.75 8.37
N VAL A 215 -17.43 -15.55 9.58
CA VAL A 215 -18.03 -14.68 10.58
C VAL A 215 -17.01 -13.69 11.15
N HIS A 216 -17.46 -12.49 11.47
CA HIS A 216 -16.67 -11.56 12.25
C HIS A 216 -16.85 -11.84 13.75
N ARG A 217 -15.73 -11.92 14.48
CA ARG A 217 -15.69 -12.06 15.94
C ARG A 217 -15.02 -10.83 16.55
N ARG A 218 -15.81 -10.08 17.28
CA ARG A 218 -15.38 -8.87 17.98
C ARG A 218 -14.66 -9.26 19.27
N LEU A 219 -13.45 -8.76 19.44
CA LEU A 219 -12.67 -8.95 20.67
C LEU A 219 -12.58 -7.61 21.42
N PRO A 220 -12.58 -7.62 22.74
CA PRO A 220 -12.11 -6.49 23.52
C PRO A 220 -10.67 -6.13 23.14
N TYR A 221 -10.32 -4.86 23.27
CA TYR A 221 -9.00 -4.33 22.89
C TYR A 221 -7.83 -5.17 23.46
N GLU A 222 -7.86 -5.48 24.73
CA GLU A 222 -6.80 -6.23 25.40
C GLU A 222 -6.64 -7.64 24.82
N GLN A 223 -7.75 -8.31 24.54
CA GLN A 223 -7.72 -9.65 23.93
C GLN A 223 -7.21 -9.61 22.49
N MET A 224 -7.57 -8.57 21.72
CA MET A 224 -7.04 -8.41 20.35
C MET A 224 -5.54 -8.11 20.37
N ARG A 225 -5.08 -7.20 21.22
CA ARG A 225 -3.66 -6.91 21.42
C ARG A 225 -2.89 -8.19 21.80
N ASP A 226 -3.37 -8.94 22.78
CA ASP A 226 -2.69 -10.16 23.26
C ASP A 226 -2.67 -11.25 22.18
N ARG A 227 -3.73 -11.37 21.37
CA ARG A 227 -3.74 -12.25 20.19
C ARG A 227 -2.67 -11.84 19.17
N LEU A 228 -2.52 -10.56 18.92
CA LEU A 228 -1.52 -10.03 17.97
C LEU A 228 -0.08 -10.24 18.44
N THR A 229 0.20 -10.21 19.76
CA THR A 229 1.56 -10.46 20.28
C THR A 229 2.09 -11.85 19.98
N THR A 230 1.25 -12.79 19.61
CA THR A 230 1.69 -14.13 19.17
C THR A 230 2.31 -14.12 17.75
N GLN A 231 2.15 -13.01 17.01
CA GLN A 231 2.53 -12.89 15.60
C GLN A 231 3.51 -11.75 15.32
N VAL A 232 3.47 -10.70 16.15
CA VAL A 232 4.27 -9.48 15.97
C VAL A 232 4.78 -8.95 17.32
N PRO A 233 5.82 -8.09 17.34
CA PRO A 233 6.31 -7.43 18.56
C PRO A 233 5.20 -6.69 19.32
N VAL A 234 5.34 -6.59 20.65
CA VAL A 234 4.30 -6.06 21.55
C VAL A 234 3.88 -4.64 21.20
N GLU A 235 4.83 -3.77 20.87
CA GLU A 235 4.57 -2.38 20.50
C GLU A 235 3.77 -2.29 19.20
N PHE A 236 4.09 -3.16 18.24
CA PHE A 236 3.38 -3.23 16.96
C PHE A 236 1.98 -3.83 17.13
N ALA A 237 1.83 -4.82 18.02
CA ALA A 237 0.52 -5.38 18.38
C ALA A 237 -0.40 -4.35 19.03
N ALA A 238 0.14 -3.53 19.93
CA ALA A 238 -0.61 -2.43 20.55
C ALA A 238 -1.06 -1.39 19.51
N MET A 239 -0.16 -1.00 18.59
CA MET A 239 -0.48 -0.07 17.52
C MET A 239 -1.61 -0.61 16.62
N LEU A 240 -1.56 -1.87 16.22
CA LEU A 240 -2.63 -2.48 15.39
C LEU A 240 -3.98 -2.53 16.14
N ALA A 241 -3.97 -2.87 17.42
CA ALA A 241 -5.20 -2.86 18.25
C ALA A 241 -5.73 -1.43 18.45
N ASP A 242 -4.86 -0.42 18.54
CA ASP A 242 -5.27 0.99 18.57
C ASP A 242 -5.90 1.45 17.26
N MET A 243 -5.41 0.95 16.12
CA MET A 243 -6.01 1.19 14.81
C MET A 243 -7.42 0.59 14.73
N ASP A 244 -7.63 -0.63 15.23
CA ASP A 244 -8.98 -1.21 15.34
C ASP A 244 -9.92 -0.34 16.18
N ARG A 245 -9.44 0.17 17.33
CA ARG A 245 -10.20 1.10 18.16
C ARG A 245 -10.53 2.42 17.46
N ALA A 246 -9.62 2.94 16.64
CA ALA A 246 -9.87 4.12 15.84
C ALA A 246 -10.96 3.86 14.78
N ILE A 247 -10.96 2.69 14.16
CA ILE A 247 -12.01 2.24 13.23
C ILE A 247 -13.35 2.15 13.98
N ALA A 248 -13.40 1.54 15.18
CA ALA A 248 -14.61 1.47 16.00
C ALA A 248 -15.22 2.85 16.30
N ARG A 249 -14.38 3.90 16.33
CA ARG A 249 -14.79 5.30 16.54
C ARG A 249 -15.11 6.05 15.26
N GLY A 250 -15.08 5.38 14.09
CA GLY A 250 -15.42 5.95 12.78
C GLY A 250 -14.27 6.68 12.07
N ALA A 251 -13.02 6.53 12.49
CA ALA A 251 -11.89 7.22 11.88
C ALA A 251 -11.72 6.92 10.37
N GLU A 252 -12.16 5.74 9.91
CA GLU A 252 -12.04 5.31 8.51
C GLU A 252 -13.40 5.20 7.79
N ASP A 253 -14.49 5.67 8.41
CA ASP A 253 -15.84 5.64 7.81
C ASP A 253 -16.01 6.79 6.81
N ARG A 254 -15.26 6.70 5.71
CA ARG A 254 -15.29 7.69 4.62
C ARG A 254 -14.91 7.06 3.29
N THR A 255 -15.39 7.68 2.21
CA THR A 255 -14.93 7.45 0.83
C THR A 255 -14.38 8.72 0.22
N THR A 256 -13.51 8.59 -0.78
CA THR A 256 -12.97 9.68 -1.58
C THR A 256 -13.13 9.38 -3.07
N ASP A 257 -13.07 10.41 -3.89
CA ASP A 257 -13.12 10.32 -5.36
C ASP A 257 -11.72 10.17 -6.01
N ALA A 258 -10.66 10.12 -5.21
CA ALA A 258 -9.28 10.22 -5.70
C ALA A 258 -8.93 9.14 -6.75
N VAL A 259 -9.37 7.89 -6.55
CA VAL A 259 -9.16 6.82 -7.53
C VAL A 259 -9.84 7.17 -8.85
N HIS A 260 -11.13 7.54 -8.81
CA HIS A 260 -11.88 7.89 -10.02
C HIS A 260 -11.28 9.11 -10.73
N ARG A 261 -10.97 10.15 -9.99
CA ARG A 261 -10.43 11.41 -10.54
C ARG A 261 -9.10 11.22 -11.27
N LEU A 262 -8.19 10.39 -10.71
CA LEU A 262 -6.88 10.19 -11.34
C LEU A 262 -6.90 9.11 -12.43
N THR A 263 -7.69 8.05 -12.27
CA THR A 263 -7.66 6.92 -13.19
C THR A 263 -8.72 6.97 -14.28
N GLY A 264 -9.74 7.83 -14.12
CA GLY A 264 -10.91 7.90 -15.02
C GLY A 264 -11.89 6.73 -14.86
N ARG A 265 -11.68 5.82 -13.91
CA ARG A 265 -12.55 4.68 -13.64
C ARG A 265 -12.95 4.61 -12.16
N PRO A 266 -14.14 4.11 -11.83
CA PRO A 266 -14.53 3.94 -10.44
C PRO A 266 -13.60 2.92 -9.74
N PRO A 267 -13.35 3.07 -8.43
CA PRO A 267 -12.63 2.06 -7.66
C PRO A 267 -13.41 0.74 -7.65
N ARG A 268 -12.69 -0.38 -7.52
CA ARG A 268 -13.29 -1.72 -7.48
C ARG A 268 -14.02 -1.96 -6.16
N THR A 269 -15.14 -2.67 -6.22
CA THR A 269 -15.83 -3.16 -5.01
C THR A 269 -15.11 -4.40 -4.45
N PHE A 270 -15.31 -4.69 -3.16
CA PHE A 270 -14.76 -5.91 -2.54
C PHE A 270 -15.32 -7.18 -3.22
N ARG A 271 -16.59 -7.17 -3.58
CA ARG A 271 -17.20 -8.27 -4.36
C ARG A 271 -16.50 -8.49 -5.71
N ALA A 272 -16.24 -7.42 -6.45
CA ALA A 272 -15.58 -7.54 -7.76
C ALA A 272 -14.13 -8.10 -7.64
N LEU A 273 -13.43 -7.80 -6.54
CA LEU A 273 -12.14 -8.42 -6.24
C LEU A 273 -12.31 -9.94 -6.08
N LEU A 274 -13.20 -10.38 -5.20
CA LEU A 274 -13.42 -11.81 -4.92
C LEU A 274 -13.84 -12.59 -6.16
N ASP A 275 -14.80 -12.05 -6.95
CA ASP A 275 -15.24 -12.65 -8.21
C ASP A 275 -14.07 -12.82 -9.21
N GLY A 276 -13.12 -11.89 -9.21
CA GLY A 276 -11.91 -11.95 -10.02
C GLY A 276 -10.96 -13.07 -9.57
N GLU A 277 -10.71 -13.20 -8.26
CA GLU A 277 -9.83 -14.23 -7.70
C GLU A 277 -10.38 -15.64 -7.88
N MET A 278 -11.71 -15.82 -7.75
CA MET A 278 -12.36 -17.13 -7.98
C MET A 278 -12.20 -17.59 -9.43
N ARG A 279 -12.32 -16.67 -10.41
CA ARG A 279 -12.12 -17.00 -11.83
C ARG A 279 -10.67 -17.40 -12.17
N CYS A 280 -9.67 -16.84 -11.45
CA CYS A 280 -8.26 -17.18 -11.67
C CYS A 280 -7.86 -18.53 -11.02
N SER A 281 -8.70 -19.05 -10.11
CA SER A 281 -8.43 -20.29 -9.36
C SER A 281 -9.16 -21.51 -9.96
N SER A 282 -10.01 -21.29 -10.96
CA SER A 282 -10.76 -22.32 -11.71
C SER A 282 -10.04 -22.65 -13.01
#